data_8c58263c252b0e3bc16320e559372055
#
_entry.id   8c58263c252b0e3bc16320e559372055
#
_cell.length_a   1.000
_cell.length_b   1.000
_cell.length_c   1.000
_cell.angle_alpha   90.00
_cell.angle_beta   90.00
_cell.angle_gamma   90.00
#
_symmetry.space_group_name_H-M   'P 1'
#
loop_
_entity.id
_entity.type
_entity.pdbx_description
1 polymer ?
#
loop_
_entity_poly.entity_id
_entity_poly.type
_entity_poly.pdbx_seq_one_letter_code
_entity_poly.pdbx_strand_id
1 'polypeptide(L)'
;GIALYFSKEFRTQFTGGQTQEIAMLSSLVYSLTSLPDISFVKIYYENEAGSYIDEPVYGISLKEGLTKKNFPNRTGRRVRIYYGDPDNMLLVPEYRAVSKSGSDIAVKILSELISDPIHSGNVRVIPDDVRQEDIKVKVEKGLAIVNIPSSCLDKETGRDSDKETIRDLYAIVNSLTDPLNRSDIMQVQFTVDGKAIKKYKDISLKDTFSMNPALIKEEKTQSR
;
A
#
# COMPACT_ATOMS: atom_id res chain seq x y z
N GLY A 1 2.07 -25.47 19.11
CA GLY A 1 2.69 -24.88 17.92
C GLY A 1 3.34 -25.93 17.04
N ILE A 2 3.76 -25.55 15.83
CA ILE A 2 4.43 -26.42 14.86
C ILE A 2 5.66 -25.70 14.29
N ALA A 3 6.70 -26.47 13.93
CA ALA A 3 7.89 -25.97 13.26
C ALA A 3 7.95 -26.50 11.82
N LEU A 4 8.23 -25.62 10.87
CA LEU A 4 8.44 -25.94 9.47
C LEU A 4 9.91 -25.70 9.12
N TYR A 5 10.50 -26.64 8.42
CA TYR A 5 11.87 -26.60 7.96
C TYR A 5 11.88 -26.62 6.44
N PHE A 6 12.33 -25.51 5.84
CA PHE A 6 12.45 -25.39 4.40
C PHE A 6 13.88 -25.61 3.96
N SER A 7 14.07 -26.36 2.89
CA SER A 7 15.39 -26.50 2.27
C SER A 7 15.84 -25.19 1.63
N LYS A 8 17.13 -25.07 1.33
CA LYS A 8 17.73 -23.89 0.71
C LYS A 8 17.11 -23.55 -0.66
N GLU A 9 16.68 -24.57 -1.40
CA GLU A 9 16.05 -24.40 -2.72
C GLU A 9 14.76 -23.56 -2.62
N PHE A 10 14.06 -23.65 -1.50
CA PHE A 10 12.88 -22.85 -1.27
C PHE A 10 13.17 -21.34 -1.38
N ARG A 11 14.29 -20.86 -0.85
CA ARG A 11 14.68 -19.44 -0.97
C ARG A 11 15.34 -19.12 -2.32
N THR A 12 16.21 -20.00 -2.82
CA THR A 12 16.99 -19.74 -4.04
C THR A 12 16.19 -19.89 -5.33
N GLN A 13 15.16 -20.76 -5.33
CA GLN A 13 14.31 -21.01 -6.48
C GLN A 13 12.94 -20.33 -6.43
N PHE A 14 12.67 -19.58 -5.36
CA PHE A 14 11.41 -18.85 -5.23
C PHE A 14 11.42 -17.61 -6.11
N THR A 15 10.74 -17.66 -7.24
CA THR A 15 10.72 -16.60 -8.25
C THR A 15 9.63 -15.54 -8.03
N GLY A 16 8.80 -15.73 -7.02
CA GLY A 16 7.59 -14.93 -6.80
C GLY A 16 7.78 -13.55 -6.19
N GLY A 17 9.01 -13.21 -5.77
CA GLY A 17 9.31 -11.95 -5.08
C GLY A 17 8.63 -11.79 -3.72
N GLN A 18 8.90 -10.67 -3.07
CA GLN A 18 8.49 -10.36 -1.70
C GLN A 18 7.00 -10.59 -1.43
N THR A 19 6.13 -10.08 -2.28
CA THR A 19 4.67 -10.15 -2.09
C THR A 19 4.16 -11.58 -2.10
N GLN A 20 4.70 -12.42 -2.99
CA GLN A 20 4.28 -13.81 -3.08
C GLN A 20 4.84 -14.66 -1.93
N GLU A 21 6.07 -14.41 -1.50
CA GLU A 21 6.66 -15.10 -0.35
C GLU A 21 5.91 -14.78 0.95
N ILE A 22 5.61 -13.50 1.20
CA ILE A 22 4.75 -13.10 2.32
C ILE A 22 3.35 -13.73 2.18
N ALA A 23 2.81 -13.81 0.94
CA ALA A 23 1.52 -14.46 0.69
C ALA A 23 1.52 -15.91 1.10
N MET A 24 2.55 -16.63 0.73
CA MET A 24 2.72 -18.03 1.04
C MET A 24 2.91 -18.24 2.54
N LEU A 25 3.84 -17.51 3.19
CA LEU A 25 4.04 -17.58 4.64
C LEU A 25 2.75 -17.38 5.41
N SER A 26 1.96 -16.35 5.02
CA SER A 26 0.70 -16.11 5.68
C SER A 26 -0.32 -17.22 5.45
N SER A 27 -0.39 -17.80 4.24
CA SER A 27 -1.28 -18.90 3.93
C SER A 27 -0.96 -20.12 4.79
N LEU A 28 0.33 -20.44 4.95
CA LEU A 28 0.79 -21.50 5.84
C LEU A 28 0.38 -21.24 7.29
N VAL A 29 0.66 -20.04 7.80
CA VAL A 29 0.32 -19.65 9.16
C VAL A 29 -1.18 -19.70 9.39
N TYR A 30 -1.98 -19.13 8.48
CA TYR A 30 -3.45 -19.16 8.60
C TYR A 30 -4.00 -20.57 8.55
N SER A 31 -3.51 -21.42 7.64
CA SER A 31 -3.96 -22.80 7.49
C SER A 31 -3.61 -23.62 8.73
N LEU A 32 -2.36 -23.58 9.17
CA LEU A 32 -1.89 -24.38 10.28
C LEU A 32 -2.48 -23.94 11.63
N THR A 33 -2.56 -22.61 11.87
CA THR A 33 -3.16 -22.09 13.11
C THR A 33 -4.70 -22.14 13.11
N SER A 34 -5.33 -22.66 12.08
CA SER A 34 -6.76 -22.98 12.06
C SER A 34 -7.02 -24.43 12.50
N LEU A 35 -5.98 -25.25 12.64
CA LEU A 35 -6.08 -26.58 13.20
C LEU A 35 -6.14 -26.52 14.74
N PRO A 36 -6.84 -27.46 15.38
CA PRO A 36 -6.81 -27.59 16.84
C PRO A 36 -5.38 -27.74 17.34
N ASP A 37 -5.07 -27.13 18.48
CA ASP A 37 -3.78 -27.24 19.19
C ASP A 37 -2.56 -26.59 18.53
N ILE A 38 -2.72 -25.92 17.39
CA ILE A 38 -1.66 -25.14 16.75
C ILE A 38 -1.92 -23.64 16.94
N SER A 39 -1.21 -23.04 17.87
CA SER A 39 -1.35 -21.60 18.19
C SER A 39 -0.33 -20.72 17.47
N PHE A 40 0.79 -21.28 17.01
CA PHE A 40 1.83 -20.57 16.26
C PHE A 40 2.61 -21.53 15.34
N VAL A 41 3.29 -20.94 14.35
CA VAL A 41 4.16 -21.67 13.40
C VAL A 41 5.56 -21.09 13.47
N LYS A 42 6.55 -21.90 13.78
CA LYS A 42 7.98 -21.54 13.62
C LYS A 42 8.44 -21.94 12.23
N ILE A 43 9.25 -21.10 11.62
CA ILE A 43 9.76 -21.30 10.26
C ILE A 43 11.29 -21.18 10.31
N TYR A 44 11.95 -22.17 9.74
CA TYR A 44 13.40 -22.25 9.60
C TYR A 44 13.74 -22.49 8.14
N TYR A 45 14.80 -21.85 7.67
CA TYR A 45 15.36 -22.03 6.34
C TYR A 45 16.76 -22.61 6.45
N GLU A 46 17.08 -23.56 5.61
CA GLU A 46 18.42 -24.08 5.44
C GLU A 46 19.29 -23.03 4.73
N ASN A 47 20.44 -22.70 5.33
CA ASN A 47 21.44 -21.82 4.73
C ASN A 47 22.44 -22.60 3.86
N GLU A 48 23.37 -21.91 3.21
CA GLU A 48 24.39 -22.54 2.34
C GLU A 48 25.31 -23.51 3.09
N ALA A 49 25.44 -23.38 4.40
CA ALA A 49 26.22 -24.28 5.26
C ALA A 49 25.43 -25.49 5.75
N GLY A 50 24.16 -25.67 5.31
CA GLY A 50 23.29 -26.76 5.74
C GLY A 50 22.70 -26.60 7.15
N SER A 51 22.78 -25.38 7.71
CA SER A 51 22.20 -25.09 9.03
C SER A 51 20.84 -24.41 8.88
N TYR A 52 19.89 -24.76 9.75
CA TYR A 52 18.60 -24.10 9.79
C TYR A 52 18.64 -22.81 10.59
N ILE A 53 18.20 -21.73 9.98
CA ILE A 53 18.19 -20.37 10.54
C ILE A 53 16.77 -19.79 10.55
N ASP A 54 16.54 -18.83 11.45
CA ASP A 54 15.27 -18.11 11.62
C ASP A 54 15.43 -16.60 11.36
N GLU A 55 16.24 -16.27 10.38
CA GLU A 55 16.44 -14.88 9.96
C GLU A 55 15.13 -14.22 9.49
N PRO A 56 14.99 -12.91 9.73
CA PRO A 56 13.80 -12.19 9.28
C PRO A 56 13.59 -12.29 7.77
N VAL A 57 12.33 -12.43 7.36
CA VAL A 57 11.92 -12.40 5.95
C VAL A 57 11.11 -11.13 5.72
N TYR A 58 11.65 -10.21 4.93
CA TYR A 58 11.01 -8.92 4.61
C TYR A 58 10.47 -8.17 5.84
N GLY A 59 11.29 -8.10 6.89
CA GLY A 59 10.94 -7.43 8.14
C GLY A 59 10.06 -8.24 9.09
N ILE A 60 9.61 -9.43 8.70
CA ILE A 60 8.87 -10.32 9.58
C ILE A 60 9.87 -11.15 10.39
N SER A 61 9.91 -10.98 11.71
CA SER A 61 10.72 -11.80 12.60
C SER A 61 10.18 -13.23 12.65
N LEU A 62 11.04 -14.22 12.44
CA LEU A 62 10.67 -15.64 12.54
C LEU A 62 10.99 -16.23 13.92
N LYS A 63 11.73 -15.52 14.77
CA LYS A 63 12.29 -16.03 16.05
C LYS A 63 11.23 -16.47 17.05
N GLU A 64 10.13 -15.73 17.17
CA GLU A 64 9.12 -15.97 18.20
C GLU A 64 7.99 -16.90 17.76
N GLY A 65 8.02 -17.33 16.50
CA GLY A 65 6.91 -18.06 15.87
C GLY A 65 5.82 -17.10 15.36
N LEU A 66 5.25 -17.48 14.24
CA LEU A 66 4.28 -16.69 13.51
C LEU A 66 2.86 -17.06 13.89
N THR A 67 2.03 -16.06 14.05
CA THR A 67 0.59 -16.16 14.30
C THR A 67 -0.18 -15.36 13.26
N LYS A 68 -1.49 -15.45 13.23
CA LYS A 68 -2.34 -14.60 12.38
C LYS A 68 -2.10 -13.10 12.61
N LYS A 69 -1.62 -12.69 13.79
CA LYS A 69 -1.30 -11.28 14.12
C LYS A 69 -0.10 -10.74 13.34
N ASN A 70 0.81 -11.59 12.90
CA ASN A 70 1.97 -11.19 12.11
C ASN A 70 1.58 -10.87 10.64
N PHE A 71 0.36 -11.24 10.24
CA PHE A 71 -0.18 -11.00 8.91
C PHE A 71 -1.56 -10.34 9.03
N PRO A 72 -1.66 -9.15 9.63
CA PRO A 72 -2.91 -8.42 9.67
C PRO A 72 -3.35 -8.15 8.23
N ASN A 73 -4.62 -8.23 7.94
CA ASN A 73 -5.19 -7.90 6.62
C ASN A 73 -5.09 -8.96 5.51
N ARG A 74 -4.66 -10.20 5.78
CA ARG A 74 -4.59 -11.26 4.74
C ARG A 74 -5.95 -11.80 4.29
N THR A 75 -6.97 -11.73 5.14
CA THR A 75 -8.36 -12.08 4.79
C THR A 75 -9.13 -10.90 4.21
N GLY A 76 -8.46 -9.79 3.98
CA GLY A 76 -9.03 -8.55 3.49
C GLY A 76 -9.33 -8.55 1.99
N ARG A 77 -9.95 -7.46 1.56
CA ARG A 77 -10.06 -7.10 0.16
C ARG A 77 -8.73 -6.53 -0.31
N ARG A 78 -8.21 -7.05 -1.43
CA ARG A 78 -6.99 -6.51 -2.03
C ARG A 78 -7.30 -5.19 -2.73
N VAL A 79 -6.51 -4.17 -2.44
CA VAL A 79 -6.59 -2.85 -3.07
C VAL A 79 -5.22 -2.47 -3.63
N ARG A 80 -5.23 -1.62 -4.66
CA ARG A 80 -4.02 -1.05 -5.26
C ARG A 80 -3.86 0.38 -4.76
N ILE A 81 -2.73 0.66 -4.15
CA ILE A 81 -2.37 1.97 -3.61
C ILE A 81 -1.17 2.49 -4.40
N TYR A 82 -1.15 3.78 -4.69
CA TYR A 82 -0.14 4.40 -5.54
C TYR A 82 0.81 5.27 -4.72
N TYR A 83 2.11 4.97 -4.79
CA TYR A 83 3.19 5.72 -4.17
C TYR A 83 4.07 6.40 -5.23
N GLY A 84 4.91 7.35 -4.83
CA GLY A 84 5.83 8.00 -5.75
C GLY A 84 6.99 7.08 -6.16
N ASP A 85 7.40 7.16 -7.41
CA ASP A 85 8.65 6.57 -7.90
C ASP A 85 9.83 7.45 -7.45
N PRO A 86 10.92 6.90 -6.90
CA PRO A 86 12.07 7.68 -6.47
C PRO A 86 12.85 8.33 -7.63
N ASP A 87 12.82 7.72 -8.80
CA ASP A 87 13.66 8.09 -9.93
C ASP A 87 12.99 9.09 -10.89
N ASN A 88 11.68 9.22 -10.81
CA ASN A 88 10.91 10.07 -11.74
C ASN A 88 9.57 10.51 -11.14
N MET A 89 8.84 11.37 -11.84
CA MET A 89 7.54 11.91 -11.41
C MET A 89 6.36 10.97 -11.70
N LEU A 90 6.59 9.65 -11.67
CA LEU A 90 5.57 8.64 -11.86
C LEU A 90 5.07 8.07 -10.52
N LEU A 91 4.02 7.29 -10.62
CA LEU A 91 3.40 6.54 -9.53
C LEU A 91 3.67 5.05 -9.69
N VAL A 92 3.99 4.40 -8.60
CA VAL A 92 4.21 2.95 -8.52
C VAL A 92 3.08 2.31 -7.72
N PRO A 93 2.38 1.32 -8.28
CA PRO A 93 1.32 0.63 -7.57
C PRO A 93 1.90 -0.37 -6.55
N GLU A 94 1.32 -0.38 -5.35
CA GLU A 94 1.49 -1.44 -4.36
C GLU A 94 0.15 -2.08 -4.03
N TYR A 95 0.18 -3.37 -3.73
CA TYR A 95 -1.02 -4.09 -3.33
C TYR A 95 -1.10 -4.21 -1.82
N ARG A 96 -2.22 -3.75 -1.27
CA ARG A 96 -2.54 -3.81 0.15
C ARG A 96 -3.77 -4.67 0.39
N ALA A 97 -3.88 -5.23 1.58
CA ALA A 97 -5.09 -5.96 1.98
C ALA A 97 -5.82 -5.16 3.06
N VAL A 98 -7.02 -4.69 2.77
CA VAL A 98 -7.86 -3.95 3.71
C VAL A 98 -9.00 -4.81 4.23
N SER A 99 -9.44 -4.56 5.47
CA SER A 99 -10.55 -5.31 6.08
C SER A 99 -11.81 -5.26 5.22
N LYS A 100 -12.55 -6.37 5.14
CA LYS A 100 -13.86 -6.42 4.46
C LYS A 100 -14.98 -5.77 5.28
N SER A 101 -14.83 -5.68 6.60
CA SER A 101 -15.81 -5.12 7.52
C SER A 101 -15.39 -3.75 8.03
N GLY A 102 -16.31 -3.00 8.58
CA GLY A 102 -16.08 -1.68 9.18
C GLY A 102 -16.27 -0.53 8.20
N SER A 103 -15.40 0.48 8.26
CA SER A 103 -15.50 1.74 7.50
C SER A 103 -15.56 1.55 5.99
N ASP A 104 -16.00 2.59 5.28
CA ASP A 104 -16.05 2.67 3.83
C ASP A 104 -14.70 2.32 3.19
N ILE A 105 -14.76 1.75 1.98
CA ILE A 105 -13.55 1.35 1.22
C ILE A 105 -12.66 2.57 0.92
N ALA A 106 -13.23 3.73 0.66
CA ALA A 106 -12.49 4.97 0.43
C ALA A 106 -11.64 5.36 1.65
N VAL A 107 -12.23 5.26 2.85
CA VAL A 107 -11.51 5.52 4.12
C VAL A 107 -10.35 4.54 4.29
N LYS A 108 -10.55 3.27 3.98
CA LYS A 108 -9.49 2.24 4.09
C LYS A 108 -8.36 2.47 3.09
N ILE A 109 -8.69 2.83 1.84
CA ILE A 109 -7.69 3.15 0.82
C ILE A 109 -6.84 4.34 1.27
N LEU A 110 -7.45 5.40 1.79
CA LEU A 110 -6.73 6.57 2.30
C LEU A 110 -5.89 6.24 3.54
N SER A 111 -6.39 5.37 4.43
CA SER A 111 -5.63 4.88 5.58
C SER A 111 -4.35 4.15 5.17
N GLU A 112 -4.43 3.30 4.15
CA GLU A 112 -3.25 2.61 3.61
C GLU A 112 -2.29 3.58 2.91
N LEU A 113 -2.80 4.60 2.22
CA LEU A 113 -1.98 5.60 1.54
C LEU A 113 -1.18 6.49 2.52
N ILE A 114 -1.71 6.72 3.72
CA ILE A 114 -1.02 7.44 4.80
C ILE A 114 0.13 6.60 5.38
N SER A 115 0.02 5.28 5.31
CA SER A 115 1.07 4.36 5.79
C SER A 115 2.29 4.37 4.88
N ASP A 116 3.44 3.98 5.42
CA ASP A 116 4.67 3.87 4.63
C ASP A 116 4.52 2.86 3.48
N PRO A 117 5.22 3.09 2.34
CA PRO A 117 5.32 2.09 1.29
C PRO A 117 5.90 0.78 1.82
N ILE A 118 5.42 -0.36 1.31
CA ILE A 118 6.02 -1.67 1.62
C ILE A 118 7.41 -1.78 0.99
N HIS A 119 7.56 -1.25 -0.22
CA HIS A 119 8.84 -1.21 -0.89
C HIS A 119 9.61 0.03 -0.45
N SER A 120 10.71 -0.16 0.27
CA SER A 120 11.54 0.90 0.84
C SER A 120 12.12 1.89 -0.19
N GLY A 121 12.07 1.55 -1.47
CA GLY A 121 12.47 2.44 -2.57
C GLY A 121 11.36 3.39 -3.02
N ASN A 122 10.10 3.13 -2.69
CA ASN A 122 9.00 4.01 -3.10
C ASN A 122 8.90 5.23 -2.19
N VAL A 123 8.44 6.33 -2.77
CA VAL A 123 8.32 7.62 -2.08
C VAL A 123 6.91 7.79 -1.52
N ARG A 124 6.85 8.15 -0.27
CA ARG A 124 5.61 8.52 0.42
C ARG A 124 5.00 9.78 -0.22
N VAL A 125 3.70 9.78 -0.43
CA VAL A 125 2.96 10.85 -1.12
C VAL A 125 2.17 11.73 -0.15
N ILE A 126 1.89 11.24 1.05
CA ILE A 126 1.27 12.00 2.14
C ILE A 126 2.38 12.39 3.12
N PRO A 127 2.46 13.65 3.57
CA PRO A 127 3.45 14.09 4.55
C PRO A 127 3.40 13.31 5.86
N ASP A 128 4.54 13.17 6.53
CA ASP A 128 4.69 12.35 7.75
C ASP A 128 3.92 12.87 8.95
N ASP A 129 3.65 14.18 8.98
CA ASP A 129 2.87 14.85 10.02
C ASP A 129 1.35 14.69 9.85
N VAL A 130 0.89 14.21 8.68
CA VAL A 130 -0.53 14.01 8.36
C VAL A 130 -1.01 12.66 8.90
N ARG A 131 -2.06 12.70 9.69
CA ARG A 131 -2.69 11.53 10.31
C ARG A 131 -4.02 11.19 9.64
N GLN A 132 -4.55 10.00 9.98
CA GLN A 132 -5.84 9.53 9.46
C GLN A 132 -7.00 10.50 9.73
N GLU A 133 -7.02 11.15 10.89
CA GLU A 133 -8.06 12.11 11.26
C GLU A 133 -8.02 13.43 10.48
N ASP A 134 -6.87 13.76 9.86
CA ASP A 134 -6.70 14.99 9.09
C ASP A 134 -7.27 14.86 7.67
N ILE A 135 -7.34 13.64 7.13
CA ILE A 135 -7.92 13.36 5.82
C ILE A 135 -9.33 12.80 5.98
N LYS A 136 -10.31 13.48 5.40
CA LYS A 136 -11.71 13.04 5.41
C LYS A 136 -12.19 12.80 3.99
N VAL A 137 -13.01 11.78 3.80
CA VAL A 137 -13.62 11.48 2.51
C VAL A 137 -15.12 11.27 2.66
N LYS A 138 -15.87 11.83 1.72
CA LYS A 138 -17.30 11.60 1.55
C LYS A 138 -17.53 11.16 0.12
N VAL A 139 -18.25 10.04 -0.07
CA VAL A 139 -18.53 9.50 -1.41
C VAL A 139 -20.02 9.64 -1.70
N GLU A 140 -20.34 10.28 -2.82
CA GLU A 140 -21.71 10.45 -3.31
C GLU A 140 -21.75 10.22 -4.82
N LYS A 141 -22.56 9.26 -5.28
CA LYS A 141 -22.82 8.98 -6.71
C LYS A 141 -21.54 8.87 -7.57
N GLY A 142 -20.52 8.20 -7.05
CA GLY A 142 -19.27 7.99 -7.76
C GLY A 142 -18.26 9.15 -7.67
N LEU A 143 -18.61 10.24 -6.96
CA LEU A 143 -17.70 11.34 -6.65
C LEU A 143 -17.20 11.21 -5.20
N ALA A 144 -15.90 11.16 -5.01
CA ALA A 144 -15.26 11.28 -3.70
C ALA A 144 -14.85 12.74 -3.46
N ILE A 145 -15.39 13.36 -2.43
CA ILE A 145 -14.92 14.65 -1.91
C ILE A 145 -13.90 14.35 -0.83
N VAL A 146 -12.64 14.65 -1.11
CA VAL A 146 -11.51 14.39 -0.22
C VAL A 146 -11.02 15.70 0.37
N ASN A 147 -11.12 15.84 1.69
CA ASN A 147 -10.53 16.95 2.42
C ASN A 147 -9.11 16.59 2.82
N ILE A 148 -8.16 17.39 2.41
CA ILE A 148 -6.74 17.26 2.76
C ILE A 148 -6.29 18.50 3.53
N PRO A 149 -5.33 18.37 4.47
CA PRO A 149 -4.67 19.53 5.05
C PRO A 149 -3.79 20.24 4.02
N SER A 150 -3.57 21.54 4.21
CA SER A 150 -2.73 22.34 3.31
C SER A 150 -1.29 21.85 3.23
N SER A 151 -0.77 21.18 4.27
CA SER A 151 0.56 20.54 4.27
C SER A 151 0.73 19.49 3.16
N CYS A 152 -0.34 18.87 2.68
CA CYS A 152 -0.29 17.98 1.52
C CYS A 152 0.07 18.70 0.21
N LEU A 153 -0.13 20.01 0.16
CA LEU A 153 0.15 20.87 -1.00
C LEU A 153 1.44 21.67 -0.84
N ASP A 154 1.91 21.85 0.41
CA ASP A 154 3.10 22.63 0.75
C ASP A 154 4.35 21.75 0.66
N LYS A 155 4.81 21.48 -0.56
CA LYS A 155 6.14 20.90 -0.74
C LYS A 155 7.21 21.97 -0.55
N GLU A 156 8.36 21.55 -0.01
CA GLU A 156 9.52 22.44 0.07
C GLU A 156 9.81 23.06 -1.29
N THR A 157 10.17 24.36 -1.28
CA THR A 157 10.40 25.12 -2.51
C THR A 157 11.56 24.55 -3.31
N GLY A 158 11.24 23.82 -4.37
CA GLY A 158 12.17 23.25 -5.34
C GLY A 158 11.70 23.47 -6.77
N ARG A 159 12.56 23.20 -7.73
CA ARG A 159 12.29 23.41 -9.17
C ARG A 159 11.09 22.57 -9.67
N ASP A 160 10.77 21.46 -9.01
CA ASP A 160 9.73 20.50 -9.40
C ASP A 160 8.60 20.37 -8.36
N SER A 161 8.52 21.25 -7.36
CA SER A 161 7.54 21.19 -6.26
C SER A 161 6.08 21.08 -6.73
N ASP A 162 5.71 21.79 -7.79
CA ASP A 162 4.34 21.72 -8.35
C ASP A 162 4.07 20.39 -9.04
N LYS A 163 5.06 19.80 -9.71
CA LYS A 163 4.94 18.47 -10.32
C LYS A 163 4.82 17.36 -9.27
N GLU A 164 5.61 17.47 -8.19
CA GLU A 164 5.51 16.57 -7.05
C GLU A 164 4.14 16.65 -6.39
N THR A 165 3.65 17.86 -6.15
CA THR A 165 2.31 18.07 -5.60
C THR A 165 1.24 17.47 -6.51
N ILE A 166 1.33 17.66 -7.84
CA ILE A 166 0.40 17.06 -8.80
C ILE A 166 0.49 15.54 -8.77
N ARG A 167 1.70 14.96 -8.77
CA ARG A 167 1.91 13.51 -8.64
C ARG A 167 1.23 12.97 -7.38
N ASP A 168 1.42 13.62 -6.25
CA ASP A 168 0.92 13.17 -4.96
C ASP A 168 -0.60 13.31 -4.86
N LEU A 169 -1.20 14.35 -5.44
CA LEU A 169 -2.65 14.43 -5.62
C LEU A 169 -3.18 13.27 -6.48
N TYR A 170 -2.48 12.96 -7.58
CA TYR A 170 -2.86 11.83 -8.42
C TYR A 170 -2.60 10.47 -7.77
N ALA A 171 -1.74 10.37 -6.79
CA ALA A 171 -1.63 9.15 -5.97
C ALA A 171 -2.95 8.89 -5.21
N ILE A 172 -3.54 9.93 -4.62
CA ILE A 172 -4.86 9.85 -3.97
C ILE A 172 -5.94 9.51 -5.01
N VAL A 173 -5.98 10.24 -6.13
CA VAL A 173 -6.97 10.04 -7.20
C VAL A 173 -6.90 8.60 -7.73
N ASN A 174 -5.73 8.16 -8.18
CA ASN A 174 -5.56 6.83 -8.78
C ASN A 174 -5.88 5.72 -7.77
N SER A 175 -5.49 5.88 -6.49
CA SER A 175 -5.83 4.89 -5.45
C SER A 175 -7.34 4.78 -5.21
N LEU A 176 -8.08 5.88 -5.26
CA LEU A 176 -9.52 5.88 -5.05
C LEU A 176 -10.31 5.43 -6.28
N THR A 177 -9.85 5.78 -7.48
CA THR A 177 -10.58 5.58 -8.74
C THR A 177 -10.12 4.35 -9.53
N ASP A 178 -9.11 3.61 -9.05
CA ASP A 178 -8.66 2.39 -9.72
C ASP A 178 -9.79 1.36 -9.80
N PRO A 179 -10.16 0.90 -11.01
CA PRO A 179 -11.23 -0.10 -11.19
C PRO A 179 -10.99 -1.40 -10.42
N LEU A 180 -9.72 -1.79 -10.20
CA LEU A 180 -9.38 -2.98 -9.42
C LEU A 180 -9.75 -2.84 -7.93
N ASN A 181 -9.84 -1.62 -7.45
CA ASN A 181 -10.26 -1.35 -6.08
C ASN A 181 -11.77 -1.47 -5.88
N ARG A 182 -12.57 -1.52 -6.96
CA ARG A 182 -14.03 -1.65 -6.93
C ARG A 182 -14.66 -0.72 -5.87
N SER A 183 -14.18 0.51 -5.83
CA SER A 183 -14.66 1.53 -4.90
C SER A 183 -15.92 2.23 -5.39
N ASP A 184 -16.31 1.99 -6.65
CA ASP A 184 -17.37 2.68 -7.37
C ASP A 184 -17.17 4.21 -7.47
N ILE A 185 -15.92 4.65 -7.22
CA ILE A 185 -15.50 6.05 -7.33
C ILE A 185 -14.94 6.25 -8.73
N MET A 186 -15.48 7.22 -9.45
CA MET A 186 -15.03 7.59 -10.78
C MET A 186 -14.25 8.89 -10.80
N GLN A 187 -14.52 9.77 -9.85
CA GLN A 187 -13.93 11.10 -9.77
C GLN A 187 -13.64 11.49 -8.33
N VAL A 188 -12.65 12.35 -8.18
CA VAL A 188 -12.24 12.93 -6.89
C VAL A 188 -12.30 14.45 -7.00
N GLN A 189 -12.85 15.12 -5.99
CA GLN A 189 -12.77 16.55 -5.80
C GLN A 189 -12.05 16.84 -4.47
N PHE A 190 -11.14 17.79 -4.48
CA PHE A 190 -10.41 18.17 -3.28
C PHE A 190 -11.03 19.37 -2.60
N THR A 191 -11.03 19.33 -1.27
CA THR A 191 -11.15 20.50 -0.40
C THR A 191 -9.90 20.58 0.47
N VAL A 192 -9.50 21.77 0.85
CA VAL A 192 -8.28 22.01 1.64
C VAL A 192 -8.68 22.71 2.93
N ASP A 193 -8.28 22.16 4.07
CA ASP A 193 -8.65 22.66 5.41
C ASP A 193 -10.16 22.91 5.55
N GLY A 194 -10.98 22.00 4.98
CA GLY A 194 -12.43 22.06 4.98
C GLY A 194 -13.05 23.07 4.01
N LYS A 195 -12.26 23.72 3.16
CA LYS A 195 -12.74 24.76 2.22
C LYS A 195 -12.58 24.31 0.76
N ALA A 196 -13.58 24.57 -0.05
CA ALA A 196 -13.46 24.44 -1.49
C ALA A 196 -12.59 25.60 -2.02
N ILE A 197 -11.45 25.27 -2.60
CA ILE A 197 -10.55 26.26 -3.21
C ILE A 197 -10.46 26.00 -4.72
N LYS A 198 -10.36 27.08 -5.50
CA LYS A 198 -10.30 26.96 -6.97
C LYS A 198 -8.88 26.68 -7.46
N LYS A 199 -7.90 27.15 -6.75
CA LYS A 199 -6.48 27.07 -7.14
C LYS A 199 -5.59 27.09 -5.91
N TYR A 200 -4.51 26.33 -5.96
CA TYR A 200 -3.41 26.38 -5.00
C TYR A 200 -2.10 26.53 -5.78
N LYS A 201 -1.38 27.66 -5.59
CA LYS A 201 -0.27 28.06 -6.48
C LYS A 201 -0.73 27.98 -7.95
N ASP A 202 -0.06 27.20 -8.79
CA ASP A 202 -0.44 27.01 -10.18
C ASP A 202 -1.31 25.77 -10.46
N ILE A 203 -1.70 25.04 -9.40
CA ILE A 203 -2.52 23.83 -9.49
C ILE A 203 -4.00 24.21 -9.43
N SER A 204 -4.77 23.88 -10.48
CA SER A 204 -6.22 24.03 -10.46
C SER A 204 -6.85 22.91 -9.63
N LEU A 205 -7.65 23.28 -8.63
CA LEU A 205 -8.44 22.38 -7.80
C LEU A 205 -9.96 22.60 -8.00
N LYS A 206 -10.30 23.40 -9.02
CA LYS A 206 -11.70 23.76 -9.32
C LYS A 206 -12.51 22.58 -9.83
N ASP A 207 -11.88 21.75 -10.66
CA ASP A 207 -12.51 20.65 -11.36
C ASP A 207 -12.32 19.32 -10.64
N THR A 208 -13.06 18.32 -11.04
CA THR A 208 -12.87 16.95 -10.55
C THR A 208 -11.71 16.27 -11.26
N PHE A 209 -11.07 15.36 -10.56
CA PHE A 209 -9.97 14.55 -11.06
C PHE A 209 -10.45 13.13 -11.35
N SER A 210 -10.06 12.58 -12.50
CA SER A 210 -10.22 11.17 -12.84
C SER A 210 -8.87 10.46 -12.84
N MET A 211 -8.88 9.13 -12.84
CA MET A 211 -7.66 8.34 -12.95
C MET A 211 -6.77 8.83 -14.09
N ASN A 212 -5.49 8.99 -13.82
CA ASN A 212 -4.49 9.32 -14.83
C ASN A 212 -3.48 8.17 -15.02
N PRO A 213 -3.74 7.26 -15.99
CA PRO A 213 -2.83 6.16 -16.26
C PRO A 213 -1.45 6.59 -16.75
N ALA A 214 -1.33 7.79 -17.38
CA ALA A 214 -0.06 8.29 -17.89
C ALA A 214 0.97 8.60 -16.78
N LEU A 215 0.52 8.76 -15.54
CA LEU A 215 1.39 8.91 -14.38
C LEU A 215 1.79 7.59 -13.75
N ILE A 216 1.30 6.45 -14.23
CA ILE A 216 1.63 5.15 -13.65
C ILE A 216 2.85 4.58 -14.37
N LYS A 217 3.87 4.22 -13.59
CA LYS A 217 5.04 3.51 -14.10
C LYS A 217 4.62 2.15 -14.65
N GLU A 218 4.92 1.88 -15.91
CA GLU A 218 4.70 0.56 -16.51
C GLU A 218 5.54 -0.49 -15.77
N GLU A 219 4.90 -1.55 -15.30
CA GLU A 219 5.62 -2.73 -14.84
C GLU A 219 6.37 -3.31 -16.04
N LYS A 220 7.70 -3.28 -15.99
CA LYS A 220 8.50 -4.02 -16.99
C LYS A 220 8.10 -5.48 -16.89
N THR A 221 7.28 -5.94 -17.81
CA THR A 221 7.05 -7.37 -18.01
C THR A 221 8.43 -7.96 -18.33
N GLN A 222 9.04 -8.66 -17.38
CA GLN A 222 10.22 -9.44 -17.67
C GLN A 222 9.79 -10.46 -18.73
N SER A 223 10.18 -10.18 -19.96
CA SER A 223 10.10 -11.16 -21.04
C SER A 223 10.85 -12.41 -20.59
N ARG A 224 10.12 -13.50 -20.60
CA ARG A 224 10.62 -14.86 -20.33
C ARG A 224 11.77 -15.24 -21.23
#